data_d8db52f7daaafd7f6ceb93b0d7f8a3f8
#
_entry.id   d8db52f7daaafd7f6ceb93b0d7f8a3f8
#
_cell.length_a   1.000
_cell.length_b   1.000
_cell.length_c   1.000
_cell.angle_alpha   90.00
_cell.angle_beta   90.00
_cell.angle_gamma   90.00
#
_symmetry.space_group_name_H-M   'P 1'
#
loop_
_entity.id
_entity.type
_entity.pdbx_description
1 polymer ?
#
loop_
_entity_poly.entity_id
_entity_poly.type
_entity_poly.pdbx_seq_one_letter_code
_entity_poly.pdbx_strand_id
1 'polypeptide(L)'
;MGFYLVNYFARNVDKALIGWAKGAVALGFYHKAYHLFILPVSQFSIPLQSVAVTTLTKLRNEPDRYKEYFVKAIALLSFAGMPMSTYLAALGRDIIILLLGENWLGAADIFAVLGLGAGMQIIYATQGWLHVSLGRSDRWFFWGCINSAIMILFFVAGLPFGAVGVAAGYTVSLYLLTAPALWYAGRPVKLGLGEIISAVWRIYLAAAFAGIFTWIVVKLCADMNIFYRLSICSAFFAVTYLLCIVILSKSFEPLVRYWKLFLLFKPGKKVQESAD
;
A
#
# COMPACT_ATOMS: atom_id res chain seq x y z
N MET A 1 22.20 -16.28 -8.65
CA MET A 1 21.17 -17.29 -8.38
C MET A 1 20.74 -17.32 -6.91
N GLY A 2 21.64 -17.32 -5.92
CA GLY A 2 21.27 -17.38 -4.49
C GLY A 2 20.29 -16.29 -4.01
N PHE A 3 20.41 -15.05 -4.48
CA PHE A 3 19.49 -13.96 -4.14
C PHE A 3 18.03 -14.25 -4.53
N TYR A 4 17.81 -14.81 -5.71
CA TYR A 4 16.44 -15.14 -6.17
C TYR A 4 15.82 -16.28 -5.33
N LEU A 5 16.62 -17.26 -4.92
CA LEU A 5 16.17 -18.33 -4.06
C LEU A 5 15.79 -17.81 -2.67
N VAL A 6 16.65 -17.04 -2.02
CA VAL A 6 16.39 -16.46 -0.69
C VAL A 6 15.14 -15.58 -0.73
N ASN A 7 15.01 -14.72 -1.76
CA ASN A 7 13.86 -13.84 -1.90
C ASN A 7 12.56 -14.63 -2.21
N TYR A 8 12.64 -15.69 -3.02
CA TYR A 8 11.49 -16.57 -3.28
C TYR A 8 11.00 -17.26 -2.00
N PHE A 9 11.91 -17.85 -1.23
CA PHE A 9 11.56 -18.47 0.05
C PHE A 9 11.02 -17.45 1.04
N ALA A 10 11.68 -16.31 1.22
CA ALA A 10 11.22 -15.27 2.13
C ALA A 10 9.80 -14.74 1.81
N ARG A 11 9.45 -14.68 0.51
CA ARG A 11 8.12 -14.23 0.05
C ARG A 11 7.02 -15.29 0.15
N ASN A 12 7.37 -16.54 0.39
CA ASN A 12 6.40 -17.63 0.48
C ASN A 12 6.42 -18.34 1.85
N VAL A 13 7.22 -17.88 2.80
CA VAL A 13 7.28 -18.43 4.16
C VAL A 13 5.93 -18.34 4.86
N ASP A 14 5.20 -17.24 4.68
CA ASP A 14 3.84 -17.07 5.19
C ASP A 14 2.91 -18.21 4.77
N LYS A 15 2.90 -18.54 3.49
CA LYS A 15 2.07 -19.62 2.92
C LYS A 15 2.54 -20.99 3.41
N ALA A 16 3.86 -21.21 3.46
CA ALA A 16 4.43 -22.45 3.97
C ALA A 16 4.07 -22.67 5.46
N LEU A 17 4.19 -21.64 6.28
CA LEU A 17 3.84 -21.68 7.70
C LEU A 17 2.35 -21.98 7.92
N ILE A 18 1.46 -21.30 7.17
CA ILE A 18 0.02 -21.54 7.26
C ILE A 18 -0.32 -22.96 6.80
N GLY A 19 0.21 -23.42 5.67
CA GLY A 19 -0.04 -24.75 5.14
C GLY A 19 0.41 -25.85 6.11
N TRP A 20 1.59 -25.68 6.70
CA TRP A 20 2.14 -26.63 7.68
C TRP A 20 1.36 -26.65 8.99
N ALA A 21 1.02 -25.47 9.55
CA ALA A 21 0.47 -25.39 10.91
C ALA A 21 -1.07 -25.37 10.97
N LYS A 22 -1.76 -24.93 9.90
CA LYS A 22 -3.22 -24.73 9.87
C LYS A 22 -3.92 -25.50 8.75
N GLY A 23 -3.16 -26.17 7.88
CA GLY A 23 -3.68 -27.06 6.85
C GLY A 23 -4.09 -26.36 5.55
N ALA A 24 -4.51 -27.19 4.58
CA ALA A 24 -4.75 -26.75 3.20
C ALA A 24 -5.93 -25.78 3.04
N VAL A 25 -6.98 -25.88 3.85
CA VAL A 25 -8.17 -25.01 3.78
C VAL A 25 -7.80 -23.58 4.19
N ALA A 26 -7.08 -23.42 5.31
CA ALA A 26 -6.61 -22.11 5.78
C ALA A 26 -5.64 -21.48 4.79
N LEU A 27 -4.75 -22.28 4.19
CA LEU A 27 -3.85 -21.84 3.13
C LEU A 27 -4.63 -21.37 1.89
N GLY A 28 -5.69 -22.07 1.51
CA GLY A 28 -6.55 -21.72 0.39
C GLY A 28 -7.20 -20.35 0.58
N PHE A 29 -7.78 -20.07 1.75
CA PHE A 29 -8.36 -18.78 2.09
C PHE A 29 -7.32 -17.66 2.09
N TYR A 30 -6.17 -17.89 2.72
CA TYR A 30 -5.08 -16.92 2.74
C TYR A 30 -4.56 -16.60 1.34
N HIS A 31 -4.32 -17.62 0.52
CA HIS A 31 -3.82 -17.46 -0.83
C HIS A 31 -4.77 -16.64 -1.71
N LYS A 32 -6.07 -16.90 -1.63
CA LYS A 32 -7.08 -16.13 -2.38
C LYS A 32 -7.19 -14.69 -1.89
N ALA A 33 -7.23 -14.49 -0.57
CA ALA A 33 -7.23 -13.14 0.03
C ALA A 33 -5.99 -12.34 -0.39
N TYR A 34 -4.80 -12.94 -0.30
CA TYR A 34 -3.54 -12.30 -0.69
C TYR A 34 -3.49 -11.97 -2.19
N HIS A 35 -3.97 -12.89 -3.03
CA HIS A 35 -4.02 -12.66 -4.48
C HIS A 35 -4.92 -11.47 -4.84
N LEU A 36 -6.11 -11.38 -4.25
CA LEU A 36 -7.01 -10.24 -4.47
C LEU A 36 -6.46 -8.94 -3.89
N PHE A 37 -5.77 -9.00 -2.76
CA PHE A 37 -5.10 -7.85 -2.16
C PHE A 37 -3.98 -7.29 -3.03
N ILE A 38 -3.13 -8.14 -3.60
CA ILE A 38 -1.96 -7.69 -4.36
C ILE A 38 -2.31 -7.12 -5.73
N LEU A 39 -3.45 -7.51 -6.32
CA LEU A 39 -3.88 -7.04 -7.64
C LEU A 39 -3.96 -5.51 -7.72
N PRO A 40 -4.78 -4.80 -6.92
CA PRO A 40 -4.85 -3.35 -6.99
C PRO A 40 -3.51 -2.69 -6.60
N VAL A 41 -2.78 -3.23 -5.61
CA VAL A 41 -1.47 -2.71 -5.22
C VAL A 41 -0.49 -2.72 -6.39
N SER A 42 -0.43 -3.82 -7.15
CA SER A 42 0.48 -3.95 -8.29
C SER A 42 0.09 -3.04 -9.45
N GLN A 43 -1.20 -2.89 -9.73
CA GLN A 43 -1.70 -2.03 -10.81
C GLN A 43 -1.33 -0.55 -10.61
N PHE A 44 -1.27 -0.09 -9.35
CA PHE A 44 -0.80 1.26 -9.04
C PHE A 44 0.72 1.38 -9.01
N SER A 45 1.43 0.39 -8.46
CA SER A 45 2.87 0.48 -8.21
C SER A 45 3.71 0.32 -9.47
N ILE A 46 3.37 -0.62 -10.36
CA ILE A 46 4.22 -1.01 -11.49
C ILE A 46 4.38 0.12 -12.53
N PRO A 47 3.31 0.79 -13.01
CA PRO A 47 3.45 1.85 -14.00
C PRO A 47 4.23 3.06 -13.47
N LEU A 48 4.01 3.40 -12.19
CA LEU A 48 4.65 4.55 -11.57
C LEU A 48 6.13 4.31 -11.27
N GLN A 49 6.51 3.08 -10.99
CA GLN A 49 7.90 2.70 -10.72
C GLN A 49 8.82 3.03 -11.88
N SER A 50 8.45 2.67 -13.11
CA SER A 50 9.29 2.88 -14.29
C SER A 50 9.55 4.36 -14.55
N VAL A 51 8.52 5.20 -14.45
CA VAL A 51 8.61 6.65 -14.62
C VAL A 51 9.41 7.30 -13.48
N ALA A 52 9.11 6.90 -12.24
CA ALA A 52 9.76 7.47 -11.06
C ALA A 52 11.26 7.15 -11.02
N VAL A 53 11.65 5.89 -11.25
CA VAL A 53 13.05 5.48 -11.23
C VAL A 53 13.84 6.20 -12.33
N THR A 54 13.30 6.29 -13.55
CA THR A 54 13.96 6.99 -14.67
C THR A 54 14.17 8.48 -14.33
N THR A 55 13.16 9.15 -13.79
CA THR A 55 13.26 10.57 -13.43
C THR A 55 14.22 10.79 -12.27
N LEU A 56 14.13 9.98 -11.22
CA LEU A 56 15.04 10.05 -10.07
C LEU A 56 16.49 9.81 -10.49
N THR A 57 16.74 8.90 -11.43
CA THR A 57 18.10 8.64 -11.95
C THR A 57 18.67 9.90 -12.64
N LYS A 58 17.86 10.62 -13.42
CA LYS A 58 18.27 11.89 -14.05
C LYS A 58 18.59 12.98 -13.02
N LEU A 59 17.82 13.03 -11.92
CA LEU A 59 17.97 14.00 -10.85
C LEU A 59 19.05 13.62 -9.81
N ARG A 60 19.77 12.53 -10.00
CA ARG A 60 20.72 12.00 -9.02
C ARG A 60 21.77 13.00 -8.53
N ASN A 61 22.19 13.91 -9.41
CA ASN A 61 23.20 14.93 -9.11
C ASN A 61 22.61 16.24 -8.57
N GLU A 62 21.27 16.33 -8.42
CA GLU A 62 20.53 17.50 -7.94
C GLU A 62 19.73 17.11 -6.68
N PRO A 63 20.35 17.05 -5.49
CA PRO A 63 19.73 16.45 -4.29
C PRO A 63 18.40 17.09 -3.88
N ASP A 64 18.26 18.40 -4.03
CA ASP A 64 17.05 19.10 -3.60
C ASP A 64 15.88 18.83 -4.55
N ARG A 65 16.10 18.86 -5.86
CA ARG A 65 15.10 18.49 -6.88
C ARG A 65 14.73 17.00 -6.77
N TYR A 66 15.72 16.15 -6.46
CA TYR A 66 15.51 14.72 -6.22
C TYR A 66 14.55 14.48 -5.06
N LYS A 67 14.80 15.12 -3.89
CA LYS A 67 13.93 15.03 -2.71
C LYS A 67 12.52 15.55 -3.01
N GLU A 68 12.42 16.72 -3.61
CA GLU A 68 11.14 17.34 -3.96
C GLU A 68 10.31 16.43 -4.86
N TYR A 69 10.92 15.86 -5.91
CA TYR A 69 10.25 14.92 -6.80
C TYR A 69 9.79 13.66 -6.06
N PHE A 70 10.66 13.08 -5.24
CA PHE A 70 10.34 11.87 -4.48
C PHE A 70 9.19 12.09 -3.49
N VAL A 71 9.20 13.19 -2.75
CA VAL A 71 8.12 13.55 -1.82
C VAL A 71 6.79 13.78 -2.56
N LYS A 72 6.82 14.44 -3.72
CA LYS A 72 5.63 14.61 -4.57
C LYS A 72 5.09 13.26 -5.07
N ALA A 73 5.97 12.35 -5.47
CA ALA A 73 5.59 11.01 -5.94
C ALA A 73 4.97 10.18 -4.80
N ILE A 74 5.56 10.19 -3.60
CA ILE A 74 4.97 9.53 -2.42
C ILE A 74 3.60 10.13 -2.08
N ALA A 75 3.45 11.45 -2.10
CA ALA A 75 2.17 12.09 -1.80
C ALA A 75 1.08 11.66 -2.80
N LEU A 76 1.41 11.57 -4.09
CA LEU A 76 0.50 11.08 -5.12
C LEU A 76 0.11 9.62 -4.91
N LEU A 77 1.09 8.76 -4.62
CA LEU A 77 0.84 7.35 -4.31
C LEU A 77 -0.02 7.18 -3.06
N SER A 78 0.23 7.99 -2.04
CA SER A 78 -0.54 7.98 -0.80
C SER A 78 -1.98 8.42 -1.03
N PHE A 79 -2.20 9.42 -1.89
CA PHE A 79 -3.53 9.92 -2.23
C PHE A 79 -4.44 8.84 -2.83
N ALA A 80 -3.89 7.90 -3.59
CA ALA A 80 -4.64 6.75 -4.12
C ALA A 80 -4.56 5.53 -3.18
N GLY A 81 -3.39 5.24 -2.62
CA GLY A 81 -3.13 4.03 -1.85
C GLY A 81 -3.75 4.00 -0.46
N MET A 82 -3.77 5.15 0.25
CA MET A 82 -4.33 5.19 1.61
C MET A 82 -5.86 4.99 1.64
N PRO A 83 -6.66 5.67 0.79
CA PRO A 83 -8.08 5.38 0.73
C PRO A 83 -8.36 3.95 0.27
N MET A 84 -7.55 3.40 -0.67
CA MET A 84 -7.67 2.00 -1.07
C MET A 84 -7.50 1.06 0.14
N SER A 85 -6.52 1.31 1.02
CA SER A 85 -6.33 0.52 2.25
C SER A 85 -7.59 0.45 3.10
N THR A 86 -8.11 1.61 3.46
CA THR A 86 -9.25 1.70 4.38
C THR A 86 -10.56 1.25 3.72
N TYR A 87 -10.70 1.42 2.40
CA TYR A 87 -11.81 0.90 1.60
C TYR A 87 -11.82 -0.64 1.59
N LEU A 88 -10.67 -1.27 1.28
CA LEU A 88 -10.55 -2.73 1.27
C LEU A 88 -10.79 -3.33 2.66
N ALA A 89 -10.39 -2.63 3.71
CA ALA A 89 -10.65 -3.07 5.08
C ALA A 89 -12.13 -2.94 5.46
N ALA A 90 -12.78 -1.82 5.14
CA ALA A 90 -14.16 -1.55 5.52
C ALA A 90 -15.17 -2.42 4.77
N LEU A 91 -14.94 -2.67 3.49
CA LEU A 91 -15.82 -3.41 2.58
C LEU A 91 -15.29 -4.82 2.23
N GLY A 92 -14.22 -5.27 2.88
CA GLY A 92 -13.53 -6.51 2.53
C GLY A 92 -14.43 -7.72 2.49
N ARG A 93 -15.36 -7.86 3.45
CA ARG A 93 -16.32 -8.96 3.49
C ARG A 93 -17.24 -8.95 2.26
N ASP A 94 -17.82 -7.81 1.93
CA ASP A 94 -18.74 -7.68 0.79
C ASP A 94 -18.01 -7.90 -0.54
N ILE A 95 -16.79 -7.42 -0.65
CA ILE A 95 -15.92 -7.64 -1.82
C ILE A 95 -15.65 -9.14 -2.01
N ILE A 96 -15.30 -9.87 -0.94
CA ILE A 96 -15.06 -11.32 -1.02
C ILE A 96 -16.31 -12.07 -1.41
N ILE A 97 -17.47 -11.76 -0.81
CA ILE A 97 -18.74 -12.42 -1.16
C ILE A 97 -19.10 -12.14 -2.62
N LEU A 98 -18.95 -10.91 -3.08
CA LEU A 98 -19.27 -10.52 -4.45
C LEU A 98 -18.39 -11.21 -5.48
N LEU A 99 -17.07 -11.31 -5.21
CA LEU A 99 -16.11 -11.82 -6.19
C LEU A 99 -15.96 -13.35 -6.16
N LEU A 100 -16.09 -13.95 -4.99
CA LEU A 100 -15.81 -15.38 -4.79
C LEU A 100 -17.00 -16.18 -4.30
N GLY A 101 -18.04 -15.52 -3.79
CA GLY A 101 -19.23 -16.16 -3.20
C GLY A 101 -19.06 -16.48 -1.71
N GLU A 102 -20.17 -16.91 -1.09
CA GLU A 102 -20.25 -17.15 0.37
C GLU A 102 -19.33 -18.27 0.87
N ASN A 103 -19.00 -19.24 0.03
CA ASN A 103 -18.06 -20.32 0.39
C ASN A 103 -16.66 -19.82 0.75
N TRP A 104 -16.34 -18.55 0.42
CA TRP A 104 -15.05 -17.92 0.67
C TRP A 104 -15.06 -16.94 1.86
N LEU A 105 -16.11 -16.96 2.68
CA LEU A 105 -16.20 -16.10 3.87
C LEU A 105 -14.99 -16.20 4.81
N GLY A 106 -14.35 -17.38 4.89
CA GLY A 106 -13.11 -17.56 5.66
C GLY A 106 -11.92 -16.73 5.14
N ALA A 107 -11.99 -16.21 3.91
CA ALA A 107 -11.00 -15.30 3.35
C ALA A 107 -11.28 -13.82 3.66
N ALA A 108 -12.50 -13.47 4.10
CA ALA A 108 -12.95 -12.09 4.25
C ALA A 108 -12.15 -11.32 5.31
N ASP A 109 -11.97 -11.89 6.49
CA ASP A 109 -11.20 -11.26 7.58
C ASP A 109 -9.72 -11.14 7.22
N ILE A 110 -9.17 -12.17 6.57
CA ILE A 110 -7.79 -12.15 6.07
C ILE A 110 -7.60 -11.01 5.07
N PHE A 111 -8.55 -10.88 4.13
CA PHE A 111 -8.52 -9.83 3.10
C PHE A 111 -8.68 -8.43 3.70
N ALA A 112 -9.57 -8.24 4.67
CA ALA A 112 -9.76 -6.97 5.35
C ALA A 112 -8.48 -6.52 6.09
N VAL A 113 -7.84 -7.44 6.80
CA VAL A 113 -6.58 -7.19 7.52
C VAL A 113 -5.42 -6.88 6.57
N LEU A 114 -5.26 -7.65 5.48
CA LEU A 114 -4.28 -7.34 4.43
C LEU A 114 -4.59 -6.00 3.77
N GLY A 115 -5.88 -5.71 3.54
CA GLY A 115 -6.36 -4.46 2.97
C GLY A 115 -5.83 -3.23 3.72
N LEU A 116 -5.84 -3.25 5.06
CA LEU A 116 -5.23 -2.18 5.86
C LEU A 116 -3.76 -1.92 5.51
N GLY A 117 -3.04 -2.93 5.04
CA GLY A 117 -1.65 -2.81 4.61
C GLY A 117 -1.44 -2.26 3.20
N ALA A 118 -2.50 -2.16 2.36
CA ALA A 118 -2.35 -1.88 0.93
C ALA A 118 -1.63 -0.56 0.62
N GLY A 119 -2.02 0.53 1.26
CA GLY A 119 -1.37 1.83 1.08
C GLY A 119 0.06 1.85 1.59
N MET A 120 0.32 1.21 2.73
CA MET A 120 1.68 1.09 3.26
C MET A 120 2.57 0.21 2.38
N GLN A 121 2.02 -0.84 1.78
CA GLN A 121 2.75 -1.67 0.80
C GLN A 121 3.18 -0.85 -0.42
N ILE A 122 2.30 0.03 -0.92
CA ILE A 122 2.62 0.93 -2.04
C ILE A 122 3.75 1.89 -1.64
N ILE A 123 3.66 2.51 -0.46
CA ILE A 123 4.71 3.42 0.05
C ILE A 123 6.00 2.66 0.32
N TYR A 124 5.94 1.49 0.97
CA TYR A 124 7.10 0.66 1.23
C TYR A 124 7.87 0.30 -0.05
N ALA A 125 7.16 0.02 -1.14
CA ALA A 125 7.79 -0.32 -2.42
C ALA A 125 8.67 0.81 -2.97
N THR A 126 8.40 2.08 -2.63
CA THR A 126 9.16 3.23 -3.12
C THR A 126 10.61 3.30 -2.59
N GLN A 127 10.92 2.62 -1.49
CA GLN A 127 12.31 2.51 -1.01
C GLN A 127 13.22 1.85 -2.07
N GLY A 128 12.68 0.92 -2.86
CA GLY A 128 13.39 0.31 -3.98
C GLY A 128 13.77 1.34 -5.06
N TRP A 129 12.93 2.36 -5.29
CA TRP A 129 13.24 3.42 -6.26
C TRP A 129 14.48 4.21 -5.87
N LEU A 130 14.64 4.52 -4.56
CA LEU A 130 15.81 5.20 -4.02
C LEU A 130 17.07 4.36 -4.22
N HIS A 131 17.01 3.07 -3.90
CA HIS A 131 18.17 2.19 -4.06
C HIS A 131 18.59 2.03 -5.51
N VAL A 132 17.61 1.84 -6.43
CA VAL A 132 17.88 1.63 -7.85
C VAL A 132 18.40 2.91 -8.50
N SER A 133 17.73 4.05 -8.30
CA SER A 133 18.12 5.33 -8.93
C SER A 133 19.46 5.86 -8.44
N LEU A 134 19.85 5.55 -7.19
CA LEU A 134 21.16 5.89 -6.62
C LEU A 134 22.25 4.86 -6.90
N GLY A 135 21.93 3.72 -7.55
CA GLY A 135 22.88 2.66 -7.85
C GLY A 135 23.39 1.91 -6.61
N ARG A 136 22.59 1.83 -5.54
CA ARG A 136 22.96 1.24 -4.25
C ARG A 136 22.28 -0.11 -4.02
N SER A 137 22.49 -1.05 -4.93
CA SER A 137 21.96 -2.42 -4.85
C SER A 137 22.52 -3.20 -3.65
N ASP A 138 23.75 -2.89 -3.22
CA ASP A 138 24.40 -3.39 -2.01
C ASP A 138 23.53 -3.13 -0.76
N ARG A 139 23.12 -1.88 -0.60
CA ARG A 139 22.27 -1.47 0.53
C ARG A 139 20.87 -2.06 0.45
N TRP A 140 20.32 -2.17 -0.75
CA TRP A 140 19.01 -2.80 -0.97
C TRP A 140 19.01 -4.27 -0.57
N PHE A 141 20.07 -4.99 -0.93
CA PHE A 141 20.25 -6.39 -0.53
C PHE A 141 20.33 -6.53 1.00
N PHE A 142 21.18 -5.72 1.65
CA PHE A 142 21.33 -5.76 3.10
C PHE A 142 20.01 -5.47 3.82
N TRP A 143 19.30 -4.42 3.40
CA TRP A 143 17.97 -4.11 3.92
C TRP A 143 16.98 -5.26 3.69
N GLY A 144 17.00 -5.86 2.52
CA GLY A 144 16.15 -7.00 2.17
C GLY A 144 16.32 -8.19 3.13
N CYS A 145 17.57 -8.50 3.54
CA CYS A 145 17.84 -9.55 4.53
C CYS A 145 17.24 -9.21 5.90
N ILE A 146 17.46 -7.98 6.39
CA ILE A 146 16.89 -7.51 7.66
C ILE A 146 15.36 -7.55 7.62
N ASN A 147 14.78 -6.99 6.57
CA ASN A 147 13.32 -6.97 6.38
C ASN A 147 12.73 -8.39 6.38
N SER A 148 13.35 -9.32 5.64
CA SER A 148 12.89 -10.70 5.57
C SER A 148 12.93 -11.39 6.93
N ALA A 149 14.00 -11.20 7.70
CA ALA A 149 14.11 -11.77 9.04
C ALA A 149 13.02 -11.23 9.98
N ILE A 150 12.79 -9.92 9.97
CA ILE A 150 11.76 -9.29 10.81
C ILE A 150 10.36 -9.74 10.37
N MET A 151 10.07 -9.79 9.06
CA MET A 151 8.77 -10.28 8.56
C MET A 151 8.50 -11.73 8.98
N ILE A 152 9.50 -12.60 8.91
CA ILE A 152 9.36 -13.99 9.36
C ILE A 152 8.99 -14.05 10.86
N LEU A 153 9.64 -13.21 11.69
CA LEU A 153 9.31 -13.13 13.11
C LEU A 153 7.84 -12.73 13.33
N PHE A 154 7.32 -11.75 12.56
CA PHE A 154 5.92 -11.36 12.62
C PHE A 154 4.97 -12.47 12.14
N PHE A 155 5.35 -13.23 11.11
CA PHE A 155 4.56 -14.37 10.65
C PHE A 155 4.48 -15.49 11.72
N VAL A 156 5.62 -15.82 12.33
CA VAL A 156 5.68 -16.81 13.41
C VAL A 156 4.88 -16.35 14.62
N ALA A 157 4.99 -15.08 15.02
CA ALA A 157 4.21 -14.50 16.13
C ALA A 157 2.70 -14.46 15.83
N GLY A 158 2.31 -14.28 14.56
CA GLY A 158 0.91 -14.32 14.14
C GLY A 158 0.32 -15.73 13.99
N LEU A 159 1.16 -16.75 13.80
CA LEU A 159 0.74 -18.10 13.47
C LEU A 159 -0.20 -18.77 14.50
N PRO A 160 -0.07 -18.57 15.82
CA PRO A 160 -1.04 -19.07 16.80
C PRO A 160 -2.47 -18.61 16.53
N PHE A 161 -2.64 -17.40 16.01
CA PHE A 161 -3.93 -16.79 15.67
C PHE A 161 -4.44 -17.17 14.27
N GLY A 162 -3.81 -18.16 13.63
CA GLY A 162 -4.21 -18.67 12.31
C GLY A 162 -3.82 -17.76 11.15
N ALA A 163 -4.49 -17.93 10.00
CA ALA A 163 -4.20 -17.18 8.79
C ALA A 163 -4.46 -15.65 8.93
N VAL A 164 -5.45 -15.27 9.74
CA VAL A 164 -5.71 -13.85 10.07
C VAL A 164 -4.56 -13.26 10.88
N GLY A 165 -4.00 -14.03 11.83
CA GLY A 165 -2.84 -13.58 12.62
C GLY A 165 -1.60 -13.39 11.76
N VAL A 166 -1.33 -14.27 10.79
CA VAL A 166 -0.23 -14.11 9.83
C VAL A 166 -0.45 -12.86 8.95
N ALA A 167 -1.68 -12.63 8.48
CA ALA A 167 -2.05 -11.42 7.74
C ALA A 167 -1.85 -10.15 8.58
N ALA A 168 -2.20 -10.18 9.86
CA ALA A 168 -1.95 -9.09 10.81
C ALA A 168 -0.45 -8.86 11.01
N GLY A 169 0.33 -9.92 11.17
CA GLY A 169 1.79 -9.85 11.23
C GLY A 169 2.40 -9.17 10.00
N TYR A 170 1.92 -9.55 8.80
CA TYR A 170 2.31 -8.90 7.55
C TYR A 170 2.00 -7.39 7.57
N THR A 171 0.75 -7.04 7.87
CA THR A 171 0.28 -5.64 7.89
C THR A 171 1.04 -4.80 8.92
N VAL A 172 1.19 -5.29 10.16
CA VAL A 172 1.95 -4.61 11.21
C VAL A 172 3.42 -4.43 10.82
N SER A 173 4.05 -5.44 10.22
CA SER A 173 5.43 -5.33 9.76
C SER A 173 5.61 -4.23 8.71
N LEU A 174 4.65 -4.06 7.78
CA LEU A 174 4.68 -2.95 6.81
C LEU A 174 4.65 -1.58 7.49
N TYR A 175 3.76 -1.38 8.47
CA TYR A 175 3.68 -0.12 9.22
C TYR A 175 4.97 0.18 9.98
N LEU A 176 5.56 -0.82 10.63
CA LEU A 176 6.77 -0.65 11.42
C LEU A 176 8.02 -0.47 10.56
N LEU A 177 8.12 -1.17 9.44
CA LEU A 177 9.34 -1.19 8.62
C LEU A 177 9.37 -0.09 7.55
N THR A 178 8.24 0.53 7.19
CA THR A 178 8.21 1.55 6.13
C THR A 178 9.07 2.78 6.47
N ALA A 179 8.95 3.32 7.68
CA ALA A 179 9.74 4.48 8.08
C ALA A 179 11.25 4.19 8.14
N PRO A 180 11.73 3.12 8.81
CA PRO A 180 13.13 2.73 8.76
C PRO A 180 13.65 2.44 7.35
N ALA A 181 12.85 1.80 6.48
CA ALA A 181 13.22 1.51 5.10
C ALA A 181 13.48 2.78 4.29
N LEU A 182 12.54 3.73 4.36
CA LEU A 182 12.66 5.01 3.66
C LEU A 182 13.82 5.86 4.20
N TRP A 183 14.01 5.89 5.51
CA TRP A 183 15.15 6.57 6.11
C TRP A 183 16.48 5.97 5.68
N TYR A 184 16.61 4.64 5.72
CA TYR A 184 17.81 3.95 5.29
C TYR A 184 18.13 4.19 3.82
N ALA A 185 17.12 4.06 2.95
CA ALA A 185 17.24 4.28 1.51
C ALA A 185 17.56 5.75 1.16
N GLY A 186 16.96 6.71 1.87
CA GLY A 186 17.09 8.14 1.62
C GLY A 186 18.34 8.80 2.19
N ARG A 187 19.13 8.11 3.05
CA ARG A 187 20.36 8.65 3.64
C ARG A 187 21.33 9.29 2.65
N PRO A 188 21.62 8.70 1.47
CA PRO A 188 22.59 9.27 0.54
C PRO A 188 22.22 10.66 0.03
N VAL A 189 20.92 10.95 -0.07
CA VAL A 189 20.38 12.25 -0.53
C VAL A 189 19.90 13.13 0.63
N LYS A 190 20.16 12.71 1.90
CA LYS A 190 19.73 13.43 3.11
C LYS A 190 18.20 13.67 3.15
N LEU A 191 17.40 12.69 2.68
CA LEU A 191 15.94 12.75 2.73
C LEU A 191 15.46 12.57 4.17
N GLY A 192 14.75 13.57 4.69
CA GLY A 192 14.21 13.56 6.04
C GLY A 192 12.86 12.84 6.11
N LEU A 193 12.65 12.01 7.14
CA LEU A 193 11.31 11.40 7.39
C LEU A 193 10.23 12.46 7.63
N GLY A 194 10.59 13.60 8.25
CA GLY A 194 9.66 14.71 8.49
C GLY A 194 9.05 15.26 7.20
N GLU A 195 9.83 15.33 6.12
CA GLU A 195 9.35 15.79 4.80
C GLU A 195 8.29 14.81 4.24
N ILE A 196 8.53 13.50 4.38
CA ILE A 196 7.59 12.46 3.93
C ILE A 196 6.32 12.49 4.78
N ILE A 197 6.47 12.50 6.11
CA ILE A 197 5.34 12.48 7.03
C ILE A 197 4.47 13.73 6.82
N SER A 198 5.08 14.90 6.68
CA SER A 198 4.34 16.15 6.44
C SER A 198 3.52 16.14 5.16
N ALA A 199 3.99 15.43 4.13
CA ALA A 199 3.28 15.28 2.85
C ALA A 199 2.12 14.28 2.91
N VAL A 200 2.18 13.27 3.79
CA VAL A 200 1.28 12.10 3.76
C VAL A 200 0.25 12.10 4.90
N TRP A 201 0.53 12.68 6.06
CA TRP A 201 -0.28 12.53 7.27
C TRP A 201 -1.75 12.96 7.12
N ARG A 202 -2.02 14.06 6.38
CA ARG A 202 -3.40 14.53 6.13
C ARG A 202 -4.18 13.51 5.29
N ILE A 203 -3.53 12.94 4.29
CA ILE A 203 -4.11 11.91 3.41
C ILE A 203 -4.43 10.67 4.24
N TYR A 204 -3.50 10.26 5.10
CA TYR A 204 -3.68 9.12 5.98
C TYR A 204 -4.86 9.31 6.93
N LEU A 205 -4.95 10.46 7.61
CA LEU A 205 -6.07 10.77 8.50
C LEU A 205 -7.41 10.82 7.75
N ALA A 206 -7.45 11.47 6.59
CA ALA A 206 -8.66 11.52 5.77
C ALA A 206 -9.15 10.12 5.38
N ALA A 207 -8.23 9.25 4.95
CA ALA A 207 -8.55 7.88 4.61
C ALA A 207 -9.01 7.06 5.82
N ALA A 208 -8.37 7.25 6.99
CA ALA A 208 -8.74 6.56 8.21
C ALA A 208 -10.17 6.96 8.66
N PHE A 209 -10.49 8.25 8.68
CA PHE A 209 -11.84 8.73 9.00
C PHE A 209 -12.88 8.19 8.00
N ALA A 210 -12.61 8.30 6.69
CA ALA A 210 -13.50 7.77 5.67
C ALA A 210 -13.75 6.27 5.85
N GLY A 211 -12.70 5.50 6.13
CA GLY A 211 -12.81 4.06 6.38
C GLY A 211 -13.64 3.71 7.61
N ILE A 212 -13.41 4.41 8.74
CA ILE A 212 -14.15 4.20 10.00
C ILE A 212 -15.64 4.52 9.79
N PHE A 213 -15.95 5.68 9.22
CA PHE A 213 -17.36 6.05 8.97
C PHE A 213 -18.05 5.07 8.00
N THR A 214 -17.35 4.65 6.94
CA THR A 214 -17.91 3.66 6.01
C THR A 214 -18.14 2.31 6.69
N TRP A 215 -17.20 1.87 7.54
CA TRP A 215 -17.40 0.63 8.29
C TRP A 215 -18.63 0.66 9.21
N ILE A 216 -18.92 1.83 9.82
CA ILE A 216 -20.15 2.03 10.60
C ILE A 216 -21.39 1.94 9.68
N VAL A 217 -21.37 2.61 8.51
CA VAL A 217 -22.50 2.58 7.55
C VAL A 217 -22.72 1.17 7.02
N VAL A 218 -21.67 0.40 6.72
CA VAL A 218 -21.77 -1.01 6.31
C VAL A 218 -22.55 -1.84 7.33
N LYS A 219 -22.31 -1.62 8.64
CA LYS A 219 -23.04 -2.32 9.71
C LYS A 219 -24.51 -1.89 9.78
N LEU A 220 -24.80 -0.61 9.56
CA LEU A 220 -26.18 -0.10 9.55
C LEU A 220 -26.98 -0.61 8.34
N CYS A 221 -26.30 -0.91 7.24
CA CYS A 221 -26.90 -1.42 6.02
C CYS A 221 -26.82 -2.97 5.90
N ALA A 222 -26.65 -3.69 7.01
CA ALA A 222 -26.40 -5.14 7.00
C ALA A 222 -27.50 -5.95 6.30
N ASP A 223 -28.77 -5.54 6.44
CA ASP A 223 -29.93 -6.23 5.89
C ASP A 223 -30.19 -5.95 4.41
N MET A 224 -29.40 -5.04 3.80
CA MET A 224 -29.58 -4.67 2.39
C MET A 224 -28.94 -5.71 1.47
N ASN A 225 -29.48 -5.81 0.24
CA ASN A 225 -28.83 -6.59 -0.81
C ASN A 225 -27.39 -6.11 -1.04
N ILE A 226 -26.46 -7.05 -1.22
CA ILE A 226 -25.03 -6.80 -1.31
C ILE A 226 -24.66 -5.77 -2.39
N PHE A 227 -25.33 -5.77 -3.54
CA PHE A 227 -25.07 -4.83 -4.63
C PHE A 227 -25.42 -3.39 -4.25
N TYR A 228 -26.60 -3.19 -3.63
CA TYR A 228 -27.01 -1.86 -3.16
C TYR A 228 -26.14 -1.38 -2.02
N ARG A 229 -25.82 -2.27 -1.05
CA ARG A 229 -24.95 -1.95 0.07
C ARG A 229 -23.57 -1.53 -0.42
N LEU A 230 -22.94 -2.30 -1.32
CA LEU A 230 -21.63 -1.99 -1.86
C LEU A 230 -21.64 -0.65 -2.62
N SER A 231 -22.66 -0.40 -3.46
CA SER A 231 -22.79 0.84 -4.24
C SER A 231 -22.93 2.07 -3.33
N ILE A 232 -23.84 2.01 -2.36
CA ILE A 232 -24.08 3.11 -1.41
C ILE A 232 -22.84 3.37 -0.55
N CYS A 233 -22.25 2.33 0.03
CA CYS A 233 -21.07 2.47 0.87
C CYS A 233 -19.84 2.95 0.10
N SER A 234 -19.69 2.56 -1.18
CA SER A 234 -18.61 3.05 -2.04
C SER A 234 -18.79 4.54 -2.37
N ALA A 235 -20.00 4.96 -2.73
CA ALA A 235 -20.29 6.37 -2.95
C ALA A 235 -20.08 7.20 -1.68
N PHE A 236 -20.57 6.71 -0.54
CA PHE A 236 -20.37 7.34 0.77
C PHE A 236 -18.89 7.47 1.13
N PHE A 237 -18.11 6.40 0.93
CA PHE A 237 -16.66 6.41 1.14
C PHE A 237 -15.96 7.48 0.30
N ALA A 238 -16.25 7.53 -1.00
CA ALA A 238 -15.64 8.47 -1.92
C ALA A 238 -15.94 9.92 -1.51
N VAL A 239 -17.21 10.23 -1.22
CA VAL A 239 -17.64 11.57 -0.79
C VAL A 239 -16.97 11.93 0.54
N THR A 240 -16.99 11.05 1.53
CA THR A 240 -16.40 11.29 2.85
C THR A 240 -14.90 11.50 2.77
N TYR A 241 -14.19 10.69 1.98
CA TYR A 241 -12.75 10.85 1.77
C TYR A 241 -12.40 12.21 1.17
N LEU A 242 -13.09 12.61 0.09
CA LEU A 242 -12.85 13.89 -0.57
C LEU A 242 -13.17 15.08 0.36
N LEU A 243 -14.27 15.00 1.11
CA LEU A 243 -14.62 16.01 2.12
C LEU A 243 -13.57 16.10 3.21
N CYS A 244 -13.11 14.97 3.77
CA CYS A 244 -12.06 14.95 4.78
C CYS A 244 -10.74 15.57 4.27
N ILE A 245 -10.35 15.31 3.01
CA ILE A 245 -9.17 15.94 2.40
C ILE A 245 -9.33 17.46 2.35
N VAL A 246 -10.46 17.96 1.90
CA VAL A 246 -10.73 19.41 1.82
C VAL A 246 -10.71 20.07 3.21
N ILE A 247 -11.36 19.45 4.19
CA ILE A 247 -11.42 19.96 5.57
C ILE A 247 -10.02 20.00 6.20
N LEU A 248 -9.24 18.91 6.11
CA LEU A 248 -7.90 18.82 6.70
C LEU A 248 -6.87 19.71 5.98
N SER A 249 -7.07 19.97 4.70
CA SER A 249 -6.18 20.83 3.92
C SER A 249 -6.60 22.29 3.96
N LYS A 250 -7.82 22.61 4.42
CA LYS A 250 -8.45 23.95 4.39
C LYS A 250 -8.42 24.59 3.00
N SER A 251 -8.35 23.78 1.93
CA SER A 251 -8.24 24.23 0.55
C SER A 251 -8.64 23.14 -0.43
N PHE A 252 -9.13 23.51 -1.60
CA PHE A 252 -9.34 22.61 -2.73
C PHE A 252 -8.08 22.35 -3.55
N GLU A 253 -7.00 23.12 -3.32
CA GLU A 253 -5.74 22.99 -4.07
C GLU A 253 -5.17 21.55 -4.09
N PRO A 254 -5.17 20.78 -3.00
CA PRO A 254 -4.65 19.42 -3.04
C PRO A 254 -5.36 18.53 -4.06
N LEU A 255 -6.68 18.63 -4.18
CA LEU A 255 -7.45 17.85 -5.15
C LEU A 255 -7.05 18.19 -6.58
N VAL A 256 -6.96 19.50 -6.90
CA VAL A 256 -6.54 19.97 -8.21
C VAL A 256 -5.09 19.57 -8.49
N ARG A 257 -4.22 19.69 -7.50
CA ARG A 257 -2.80 19.32 -7.59
C ARG A 257 -2.62 17.83 -7.87
N TYR A 258 -3.30 16.96 -7.11
CA TYR A 258 -3.21 15.50 -7.31
C TYR A 258 -3.83 15.08 -8.63
N TRP A 259 -4.92 15.73 -9.06
CA TRP A 259 -5.51 15.51 -10.38
C TRP A 259 -4.54 15.87 -11.51
N LYS A 260 -3.91 17.05 -11.43
CA LYS A 260 -2.88 17.45 -12.41
C LYS A 260 -1.68 16.50 -12.40
N LEU A 261 -1.19 16.10 -11.24
CA LEU A 261 -0.10 15.13 -11.13
C LEU A 261 -0.49 13.77 -11.73
N PHE A 262 -1.70 13.28 -11.47
CA PHE A 262 -2.20 12.04 -12.06
C PHE A 262 -2.22 12.10 -13.59
N LEU A 263 -2.63 13.22 -14.17
CA LEU A 263 -2.62 13.42 -15.62
C LEU A 263 -1.20 13.44 -16.21
N LEU A 264 -0.19 13.92 -15.48
CA LEU A 264 1.21 13.91 -15.89
C LEU A 264 1.82 12.51 -15.89
N PHE A 265 1.37 11.64 -14.97
CA PHE A 265 1.82 10.25 -14.88
C PHE A 265 1.05 9.28 -15.80
N LYS A 266 0.09 9.77 -16.59
CA LYS A 266 -0.64 8.93 -17.55
C LYS A 266 0.33 8.43 -18.63
N PRO A 267 0.51 7.11 -18.81
CA PRO A 267 1.40 6.57 -19.84
C PRO A 267 0.91 7.01 -21.22
N GLY A 268 1.76 7.71 -21.99
CA GLY A 268 1.47 8.14 -23.36
C GLY A 268 1.61 9.64 -23.66
N LYS A 269 1.79 10.51 -22.67
CA LYS A 269 2.19 11.91 -22.95
C LYS A 269 3.71 12.05 -22.80
N LYS A 270 4.41 12.30 -23.91
CA LYS A 270 5.77 12.82 -23.89
C LYS A 270 5.76 14.08 -23.03
N VAL A 271 6.66 14.12 -22.04
CA VAL A 271 6.98 15.36 -21.32
C VAL A 271 7.51 16.34 -22.35
N GLN A 272 6.64 17.19 -22.88
CA GLN A 272 7.10 18.39 -23.55
C GLN A 272 7.70 19.28 -22.48
N GLU A 273 9.00 19.48 -22.57
CA GLU A 273 9.74 20.51 -21.87
C GLU A 273 8.98 21.83 -21.96
N SER A 274 8.48 22.30 -20.82
CA SER A 274 8.30 23.74 -20.63
C SER A 274 9.64 24.28 -20.15
N ALA A 275 10.57 24.49 -21.11
CA ALA A 275 11.52 25.57 -21.03
C ALA A 275 10.72 26.83 -21.42
N ASP A 276 10.45 27.66 -20.39
CA ASP A 276 10.38 29.12 -20.42
C ASP A 276 10.23 29.57 -18.96
#